data_4cbdec1dc00675519850ab0363933d35
#
_entry.id   4cbdec1dc00675519850ab0363933d35
#
_cell.length_a   1.000
_cell.length_b   1.000
_cell.length_c   1.000
_cell.angle_alpha   90.00
_cell.angle_beta   90.00
_cell.angle_gamma   90.00
#
_symmetry.space_group_name_H-M   'P 1'
#
loop_
_entity.id
_entity.type
_entity.pdbx_description
1 polymer ?
#
loop_
_entity_poly.entity_id
_entity_poly.type
_entity_poly.pdbx_seq_one_letter_code
_entity_poly.pdbx_strand_id
1 'polypeptide(L)'
;LRKIKLDDKLDKVRDLFVFSAYTGLAYCDVQAFDFEKMTEQQGKLYYIDGSRIKTASKFFTPILGPAMEVLKKYKFVLPKISNQKANDFLHLIETALKLNKPLTFHVARHSFATLALAHDIPIENVSRMLGHKNIRTTQIYAKVLKTTIKRHAENLQRAIR
;
A
#
# COMPACT_ATOMS: atom_id res chain seq x y z
N LEU A 1 8.84 -4.58 10.64
CA LEU A 1 9.41 -4.91 9.33
C LEU A 1 10.35 -3.81 8.79
N ARG A 2 9.98 -2.53 8.79
CA ARG A 2 10.74 -1.40 8.21
C ARG A 2 12.17 -1.21 8.75
N LYS A 3 12.41 -1.53 10.02
CA LYS A 3 13.68 -1.23 10.74
C LYS A 3 14.62 -2.42 10.88
N ILE A 4 14.29 -3.57 10.31
CA ILE A 4 15.06 -4.80 10.47
C ILE A 4 16.17 -4.81 9.44
N LYS A 5 17.39 -5.10 9.88
CA LYS A 5 18.53 -5.35 8.99
C LYS A 5 18.42 -6.77 8.43
N LEU A 6 18.42 -6.87 7.13
CA LEU A 6 18.36 -8.11 6.36
C LEU A 6 19.55 -8.15 5.39
N ASP A 7 19.82 -9.30 4.80
CA ASP A 7 20.76 -9.35 3.69
C ASP A 7 20.24 -8.57 2.47
N ASP A 8 21.09 -8.23 1.53
CA ASP A 8 20.77 -7.36 0.39
C ASP A 8 19.56 -7.85 -0.44
N LYS A 9 19.38 -9.16 -0.60
CA LYS A 9 18.29 -9.74 -1.39
C LYS A 9 16.95 -9.64 -0.65
N LEU A 10 16.95 -10.01 0.62
CA LEU A 10 15.77 -9.92 1.49
C LEU A 10 15.38 -8.45 1.74
N ASP A 11 16.38 -7.58 1.86
CA ASP A 11 16.20 -6.14 2.08
C ASP A 11 15.46 -5.49 0.89
N LYS A 12 15.85 -5.85 -0.34
CA LYS A 12 15.17 -5.39 -1.57
C LYS A 12 13.69 -5.83 -1.61
N VAL A 13 13.41 -7.07 -1.27
CA VAL A 13 12.02 -7.58 -1.28
C VAL A 13 11.19 -6.96 -0.16
N ARG A 14 11.76 -6.81 1.04
CA ARG A 14 11.12 -6.08 2.14
C ARG A 14 10.76 -4.66 1.72
N ASP A 15 11.66 -3.96 1.04
CA ASP A 15 11.43 -2.58 0.60
C ASP A 15 10.34 -2.49 -0.47
N LEU A 16 10.29 -3.42 -1.41
CA LEU A 16 9.17 -3.51 -2.37
C LEU A 16 7.83 -3.79 -1.67
N PHE A 17 7.83 -4.66 -0.65
CA PHE A 17 6.65 -4.89 0.18
C PHE A 17 6.22 -3.61 0.92
N VAL A 18 7.17 -2.89 1.53
CA VAL A 18 6.90 -1.60 2.19
C VAL A 18 6.35 -0.59 1.21
N PHE A 19 6.95 -0.47 0.02
CA PHE A 19 6.43 0.42 -1.01
C PHE A 19 4.97 0.11 -1.38
N SER A 20 4.65 -1.17 -1.59
CA SER A 20 3.28 -1.62 -1.83
C SER A 20 2.34 -1.30 -0.65
N ALA A 21 2.79 -1.49 0.59
CA ALA A 21 2.00 -1.25 1.80
C ALA A 21 1.70 0.25 2.06
N TYR A 22 2.45 1.15 1.44
CA TYR A 22 2.30 2.60 1.62
C TYR A 22 1.92 3.36 0.33
N THR A 23 1.63 2.63 -0.75
CA THR A 23 1.05 3.16 -2.00
C THR A 23 -0.23 2.43 -2.41
N GLY A 24 -0.46 1.23 -1.89
CA GLY A 24 -1.57 0.36 -2.29
C GLY A 24 -1.37 -0.35 -3.62
N LEU A 25 -0.21 -0.22 -4.28
CA LEU A 25 0.05 -0.88 -5.56
C LEU A 25 0.15 -2.41 -5.40
N ALA A 26 -0.38 -3.15 -6.36
CA ALA A 26 -0.15 -4.59 -6.44
C ALA A 26 1.24 -4.89 -7.01
N TYR A 27 1.73 -6.11 -6.80
CA TYR A 27 3.06 -6.53 -7.26
C TYR A 27 3.36 -6.16 -8.72
N CYS A 28 2.45 -6.47 -9.65
CA CYS A 28 2.66 -6.15 -11.06
C CYS A 28 2.82 -4.65 -11.32
N ASP A 29 2.01 -3.84 -10.62
CA ASP A 29 2.03 -2.39 -10.75
C ASP A 29 3.31 -1.81 -10.10
N VAL A 30 3.79 -2.38 -8.98
CA VAL A 30 5.10 -2.06 -8.38
C VAL A 30 6.25 -2.38 -9.35
N GLN A 31 6.20 -3.53 -10.02
CA GLN A 31 7.24 -3.92 -10.99
C GLN A 31 7.24 -3.06 -12.25
N ALA A 32 6.08 -2.50 -12.63
CA ALA A 32 5.97 -1.60 -13.78
C ALA A 32 6.14 -0.11 -13.42
N PHE A 33 6.26 0.20 -12.14
CA PHE A 33 6.35 1.57 -11.67
C PHE A 33 7.57 2.29 -12.25
N ASP A 34 7.31 3.50 -12.78
CA ASP A 34 8.28 4.43 -13.31
C ASP A 34 7.98 5.81 -12.67
N PHE A 35 8.90 6.30 -11.85
CA PHE A 35 8.68 7.53 -11.09
C PHE A 35 8.46 8.74 -12.02
N GLU A 36 9.27 8.89 -13.06
CA GLU A 36 9.22 10.07 -13.93
C GLU A 36 7.93 10.11 -14.76
N LYS A 37 7.44 8.93 -15.21
CA LYS A 37 6.28 8.84 -16.09
C LYS A 37 4.94 8.76 -15.36
N MET A 38 4.95 8.27 -14.12
CA MET A 38 3.72 7.93 -13.41
C MET A 38 3.44 8.83 -12.20
N THR A 39 4.30 9.80 -11.90
CA THR A 39 4.09 10.62 -10.72
C THR A 39 3.88 12.09 -11.04
N GLU A 40 3.04 12.72 -10.25
CA GLU A 40 2.87 14.15 -10.20
C GLU A 40 3.00 14.66 -8.76
N GLN A 41 3.54 15.85 -8.59
CA GLN A 41 3.62 16.49 -7.29
C GLN A 41 2.44 17.44 -7.10
N GLN A 42 1.70 17.24 -6.00
CA GLN A 42 0.65 18.15 -5.57
C GLN A 42 0.93 18.61 -4.13
N GLY A 43 1.27 19.86 -3.96
CA GLY A 43 1.68 20.42 -2.67
C GLY A 43 2.94 19.73 -2.14
N LYS A 44 2.85 19.11 -0.97
CA LYS A 44 3.99 18.41 -0.32
C LYS A 44 4.06 16.91 -0.63
N LEU A 45 3.09 16.37 -1.35
CA LEU A 45 3.01 14.95 -1.65
C LEU A 45 3.17 14.68 -3.15
N TYR A 46 3.75 13.53 -3.44
CA TYR A 46 3.72 12.93 -4.77
C TYR A 46 2.56 11.94 -4.86
N TYR A 47 1.92 11.91 -6.00
CA TYR A 47 0.83 10.97 -6.32
C TYR A 47 1.24 10.14 -7.52
N ILE A 48 0.80 8.88 -7.51
CA ILE A 48 0.95 7.98 -8.65
C ILE A 48 -0.36 7.99 -9.42
N ASP A 49 -0.33 8.43 -10.67
CA ASP A 49 -1.43 8.32 -11.63
C ASP A 49 -1.12 7.19 -12.61
N GLY A 50 -2.00 6.21 -12.68
CA GLY A 50 -1.73 5.04 -13.51
C GLY A 50 -2.95 4.16 -13.75
N SER A 51 -2.68 3.07 -14.46
CA SER A 51 -3.67 2.03 -14.72
C SER A 51 -3.16 0.67 -14.26
N ARG A 52 -4.05 -0.12 -13.66
CA ARG A 52 -3.75 -1.49 -13.22
C ARG A 52 -3.39 -2.36 -14.40
N ILE A 53 -2.24 -3.04 -14.34
CA ILE A 53 -1.78 -3.97 -15.40
C ILE A 53 -2.80 -5.08 -15.65
N LYS A 54 -3.37 -5.65 -14.57
CA LYS A 54 -4.30 -6.79 -14.71
C LYS A 54 -5.70 -6.41 -15.17
N THR A 55 -6.16 -5.19 -14.92
CA THR A 55 -7.58 -4.84 -15.10
C THR A 55 -7.82 -3.58 -15.92
N ALA A 56 -6.75 -2.87 -16.30
CA ALA A 56 -6.76 -1.58 -16.98
C ALA A 56 -7.58 -0.49 -16.23
N SER A 57 -8.00 -0.73 -14.99
CA SER A 57 -8.70 0.26 -14.19
C SER A 57 -7.73 1.32 -13.69
N LYS A 58 -8.10 2.59 -13.81
CA LYS A 58 -7.31 3.72 -13.33
C LYS A 58 -7.22 3.74 -11.81
N PHE A 59 -6.08 4.20 -11.31
CA PHE A 59 -5.88 4.49 -9.90
C PHE A 59 -5.13 5.82 -9.75
N PHE A 60 -5.39 6.48 -8.63
CA PHE A 60 -4.68 7.68 -8.21
C PHE A 60 -4.39 7.55 -6.71
N THR A 61 -3.13 7.44 -6.33
CA THR A 61 -2.75 7.11 -4.95
C THR A 61 -1.54 7.91 -4.48
N PRO A 62 -1.49 8.37 -3.21
CA PRO A 62 -0.34 9.09 -2.69
C PRO A 62 0.87 8.18 -2.46
N ILE A 63 2.06 8.75 -2.60
CA ILE A 63 3.31 8.16 -2.11
C ILE A 63 3.51 8.62 -0.67
N LEU A 64 3.13 7.79 0.30
CA LEU A 64 3.29 8.13 1.70
C LEU A 64 4.76 8.07 2.13
N GLY A 65 5.09 8.73 3.24
CA GLY A 65 6.48 8.89 3.72
C GLY A 65 7.36 7.62 3.64
N PRO A 66 6.94 6.46 4.18
CA PRO A 66 7.75 5.25 4.10
C PRO A 66 7.99 4.72 2.67
N ALA A 67 7.06 4.94 1.74
CA ALA A 67 7.26 4.59 0.34
C ALA A 67 8.25 5.57 -0.33
N MET A 68 8.21 6.84 0.03
CA MET A 68 9.17 7.84 -0.44
C MET A 68 10.59 7.55 0.08
N GLU A 69 10.74 7.06 1.32
CA GLU A 69 12.03 6.62 1.86
C GLU A 69 12.62 5.47 1.02
N VAL A 70 11.79 4.52 0.62
CA VAL A 70 12.20 3.43 -0.29
C VAL A 70 12.64 3.98 -1.63
N LEU A 71 11.88 4.88 -2.26
CA LEU A 71 12.27 5.50 -3.53
C LEU A 71 13.60 6.22 -3.46
N LYS A 72 13.81 7.02 -2.43
CA LYS A 72 15.09 7.73 -2.20
C LYS A 72 16.26 6.76 -2.06
N LYS A 73 16.09 5.64 -1.32
CA LYS A 73 17.11 4.60 -1.16
C LYS A 73 17.56 4.02 -2.50
N TYR A 74 16.63 3.81 -3.43
CA TYR A 74 16.90 3.26 -4.75
C TYR A 74 17.02 4.32 -5.86
N LYS A 75 17.27 5.58 -5.48
CA LYS A 75 17.42 6.69 -6.45
C LYS A 75 16.26 6.75 -7.45
N PHE A 76 15.04 6.54 -6.95
CA PHE A 76 13.77 6.53 -7.68
C PHE A 76 13.59 5.40 -8.71
N VAL A 77 14.48 4.40 -8.73
CA VAL A 77 14.37 3.22 -9.60
C VAL A 77 14.24 1.96 -8.73
N LEU A 78 13.04 1.42 -8.62
CA LEU A 78 12.78 0.25 -7.79
C LEU A 78 13.45 -1.02 -8.33
N PRO A 79 13.93 -1.92 -7.44
CA PRO A 79 14.49 -3.20 -7.84
C PRO A 79 13.48 -4.05 -8.62
N LYS A 80 13.93 -4.75 -9.65
CA LYS A 80 13.11 -5.70 -10.41
C LYS A 80 13.40 -7.11 -9.91
N ILE A 81 12.37 -7.79 -9.42
CA ILE A 81 12.46 -9.14 -8.84
C ILE A 81 11.27 -9.94 -9.37
N SER A 82 11.46 -11.18 -9.80
CA SER A 82 10.34 -12.01 -10.27
C SER A 82 9.35 -12.32 -9.14
N ASN A 83 8.07 -12.52 -9.50
CA ASN A 83 7.01 -12.77 -8.51
C ASN A 83 7.31 -13.99 -7.64
N GLN A 84 7.82 -15.06 -8.23
CA GLN A 84 8.19 -16.26 -7.49
C GLN A 84 9.27 -15.96 -6.46
N LYS A 85 10.41 -15.38 -6.87
CA LYS A 85 11.49 -15.00 -5.95
C LYS A 85 11.03 -14.03 -4.87
N ALA A 86 10.17 -13.07 -5.22
CA ALA A 86 9.64 -12.13 -4.25
C ALA A 86 8.79 -12.84 -3.16
N ASN A 87 7.95 -13.80 -3.55
CA ASN A 87 7.17 -14.59 -2.59
C ASN A 87 8.07 -15.50 -1.74
N ASP A 88 9.06 -16.17 -2.34
CA ASP A 88 10.00 -17.02 -1.62
C ASP A 88 10.77 -16.22 -0.54
N PHE A 89 11.25 -15.04 -0.90
CA PHE A 89 11.96 -14.16 0.04
C PHE A 89 11.05 -13.57 1.12
N LEU A 90 9.80 -13.22 0.79
CA LEU A 90 8.83 -12.79 1.80
C LEU A 90 8.54 -13.92 2.81
N HIS A 91 8.45 -15.16 2.35
CA HIS A 91 8.28 -16.32 3.23
C HIS A 91 9.50 -16.54 4.13
N LEU A 92 10.72 -16.37 3.63
CA LEU A 92 11.93 -16.41 4.48
C LEU A 92 11.91 -15.31 5.55
N ILE A 93 11.52 -14.10 5.21
CA ILE A 93 11.37 -12.99 6.17
C ILE A 93 10.28 -13.32 7.19
N GLU A 94 9.15 -13.86 6.78
CA GLU A 94 8.04 -14.28 7.63
C GLU A 94 8.52 -15.30 8.68
N THR A 95 9.23 -16.34 8.21
CA THR A 95 9.76 -17.42 9.04
C THR A 95 10.81 -16.89 10.02
N ALA A 96 11.77 -16.09 9.55
CA ALA A 96 12.82 -15.53 10.39
C ALA A 96 12.27 -14.62 11.50
N LEU A 97 11.17 -13.92 11.24
CA LEU A 97 10.53 -13.02 12.20
C LEU A 97 9.42 -13.69 13.00
N LYS A 98 9.15 -14.98 12.78
CA LYS A 98 8.06 -15.74 13.45
C LYS A 98 6.72 -15.02 13.37
N LEU A 99 6.39 -14.49 12.19
CA LEU A 99 5.14 -13.76 11.99
C LEU A 99 3.96 -14.74 11.93
N ASN A 100 2.88 -14.42 12.63
CA ASN A 100 1.64 -15.22 12.63
C ASN A 100 0.75 -14.97 11.40
N LYS A 101 1.20 -14.15 10.45
CA LYS A 101 0.45 -13.80 9.24
C LYS A 101 1.38 -13.85 8.03
N PRO A 102 0.91 -14.37 6.89
CA PRO A 102 1.71 -14.46 5.69
C PRO A 102 2.09 -13.06 5.18
N LEU A 103 3.32 -12.91 4.72
CA LEU A 103 3.77 -11.73 4.01
C LEU A 103 3.57 -11.94 2.51
N THR A 104 2.64 -11.21 1.91
CA THR A 104 2.40 -11.21 0.47
C THR A 104 2.12 -9.79 -0.02
N PHE A 105 2.33 -9.52 -1.30
CA PHE A 105 1.97 -8.21 -1.87
C PHE A 105 0.46 -7.92 -1.77
N HIS A 106 -0.36 -8.97 -1.71
CA HIS A 106 -1.78 -8.82 -1.44
C HIS A 106 -2.02 -8.28 -0.02
N VAL A 107 -1.31 -8.83 0.97
CA VAL A 107 -1.36 -8.35 2.37
C VAL A 107 -0.80 -6.94 2.50
N ALA A 108 0.26 -6.58 1.76
CA ALA A 108 0.77 -5.21 1.72
C ALA A 108 -0.31 -4.23 1.26
N ARG A 109 -0.97 -4.54 0.15
CA ARG A 109 -2.07 -3.73 -0.39
C ARG A 109 -3.29 -3.68 0.54
N HIS A 110 -3.65 -4.79 1.20
CA HIS A 110 -4.66 -4.81 2.27
C HIS A 110 -4.29 -3.89 3.42
N SER A 111 -3.02 -3.85 3.81
CA SER A 111 -2.54 -2.96 4.87
C SER A 111 -2.72 -1.50 4.51
N PHE A 112 -2.47 -1.10 3.25
CA PHE A 112 -2.76 0.24 2.77
C PHE A 112 -4.25 0.59 2.90
N ALA A 113 -5.12 -0.29 2.43
CA ALA A 113 -6.57 -0.06 2.47
C ALA A 113 -7.08 0.09 3.91
N THR A 114 -6.66 -0.79 4.81
CA THR A 114 -7.05 -0.72 6.23
C THR A 114 -6.49 0.51 6.91
N LEU A 115 -5.25 0.91 6.60
CA LEU A 115 -4.64 2.13 7.11
C LEU A 115 -5.43 3.36 6.66
N ALA A 116 -5.75 3.46 5.37
CA ALA A 116 -6.49 4.58 4.81
C ALA A 116 -7.88 4.72 5.45
N LEU A 117 -8.63 3.62 5.56
CA LEU A 117 -9.95 3.62 6.21
C LEU A 117 -9.87 3.92 7.71
N ALA A 118 -8.82 3.47 8.41
CA ALA A 118 -8.61 3.77 9.82
C ALA A 118 -8.31 5.26 10.07
N HIS A 119 -7.84 5.97 9.05
CA HIS A 119 -7.61 7.42 9.05
C HIS A 119 -8.73 8.21 8.33
N ASP A 120 -9.94 7.67 8.31
CA ASP A 120 -11.16 8.34 7.87
C ASP A 120 -11.19 8.69 6.37
N ILE A 121 -10.35 8.07 5.54
CA ILE A 121 -10.46 8.22 4.10
C ILE A 121 -11.74 7.49 3.64
N PRO A 122 -12.66 8.17 2.92
CA PRO A 122 -13.88 7.57 2.42
C PRO A 122 -13.60 6.32 1.57
N ILE A 123 -14.45 5.31 1.70
CA ILE A 123 -14.27 4.02 1.02
C ILE A 123 -14.22 4.16 -0.51
N GLU A 124 -14.93 5.14 -1.07
CA GLU A 124 -14.92 5.47 -2.48
C GLU A 124 -13.54 5.95 -2.93
N ASN A 125 -12.88 6.78 -2.10
CA ASN A 125 -11.53 7.26 -2.37
C ASN A 125 -10.52 6.12 -2.24
N VAL A 126 -10.63 5.27 -1.21
CA VAL A 126 -9.79 4.08 -1.08
C VAL A 126 -9.96 3.15 -2.28
N SER A 127 -11.19 2.96 -2.74
CA SER A 127 -11.49 2.17 -3.95
C SER A 127 -10.78 2.73 -5.19
N ARG A 128 -10.79 4.06 -5.38
CA ARG A 128 -10.07 4.74 -6.47
C ARG A 128 -8.56 4.65 -6.32
N MET A 129 -8.02 4.86 -5.12
CA MET A 129 -6.58 4.71 -4.84
C MET A 129 -6.09 3.31 -5.18
N LEU A 130 -6.90 2.29 -4.91
CA LEU A 130 -6.59 0.90 -5.23
C LEU A 130 -6.89 0.53 -6.70
N GLY A 131 -7.61 1.34 -7.45
CA GLY A 131 -8.05 1.00 -8.80
C GLY A 131 -8.98 -0.21 -8.85
N HIS A 132 -9.92 -0.32 -7.88
CA HIS A 132 -10.96 -1.32 -7.93
C HIS A 132 -12.05 -0.91 -8.92
N LYS A 133 -12.42 -1.79 -9.86
CA LYS A 133 -13.54 -1.57 -10.78
C LYS A 133 -14.89 -1.51 -10.06
N ASN A 134 -15.01 -2.25 -8.95
CA ASN A 134 -16.23 -2.35 -8.18
C ASN A 134 -15.91 -2.05 -6.71
N ILE A 135 -16.63 -1.12 -6.10
CA ILE A 135 -16.48 -0.75 -4.70
C ILE A 135 -16.71 -1.92 -3.73
N ARG A 136 -17.51 -2.93 -4.14
CA ARG A 136 -17.72 -4.15 -3.36
C ARG A 136 -16.39 -4.84 -3.01
N THR A 137 -15.38 -4.75 -3.87
CA THR A 137 -14.05 -5.27 -3.60
C THR A 137 -13.38 -4.57 -2.42
N THR A 138 -13.75 -3.31 -2.15
CA THR A 138 -13.24 -2.53 -1.01
C THR A 138 -14.08 -2.78 0.26
N GLN A 139 -15.32 -3.25 0.12
CA GLN A 139 -16.21 -3.53 1.26
C GLN A 139 -15.75 -4.70 2.16
N ILE A 140 -14.79 -5.53 1.70
CA ILE A 140 -14.14 -6.54 2.56
C ILE A 140 -13.51 -5.92 3.82
N TYR A 141 -13.22 -4.62 3.78
CA TYR A 141 -12.68 -3.85 4.91
C TYR A 141 -13.77 -3.27 5.85
N ALA A 142 -15.02 -3.71 5.73
CA ALA A 142 -16.16 -3.18 6.50
C ALA A 142 -15.97 -3.21 8.03
N LYS A 143 -15.15 -4.14 8.56
CA LYS A 143 -14.81 -4.18 10.00
C LYS A 143 -14.11 -2.90 10.47
N VAL A 144 -13.23 -2.33 9.64
CA VAL A 144 -12.54 -1.06 9.93
C VAL A 144 -13.53 0.08 9.97
N LEU A 145 -14.50 0.09 9.04
CA LEU A 145 -15.56 1.12 9.00
C LEU A 145 -16.42 1.14 10.29
N LYS A 146 -16.71 -0.02 10.88
CA LYS A 146 -17.47 -0.05 12.16
C LYS A 146 -16.73 0.67 13.30
N THR A 147 -15.40 0.56 13.34
CA THR A 147 -14.60 1.25 14.35
C THR A 147 -14.60 2.77 14.13
N THR A 148 -14.50 3.21 12.87
CA THR A 148 -14.55 4.62 12.52
C THR A 148 -15.93 5.23 12.80
N ILE A 149 -17.02 4.52 12.52
CA ILE A 149 -18.38 4.96 12.83
C ILE A 149 -18.54 5.29 14.31
N LYS A 150 -18.06 4.44 15.22
CA LYS A 150 -18.12 4.70 16.67
C LYS A 150 -17.41 6.01 17.04
N ARG A 151 -16.19 6.18 16.52
CA ARG A 151 -15.41 7.41 16.76
C ARG A 151 -16.12 8.65 16.21
N HIS A 152 -16.66 8.57 15.01
CA HIS A 152 -17.41 9.68 14.41
C HIS A 152 -18.68 10.03 15.19
N ALA A 153 -19.43 9.03 15.66
CA ALA A 153 -20.61 9.26 16.51
C ALA A 153 -20.25 9.96 17.81
N GLU A 154 -19.14 9.60 18.46
CA GLU A 154 -18.65 10.28 19.66
C GLU A 154 -18.26 11.73 19.37
N ASN A 155 -17.57 11.99 18.22
CA ASN A 155 -17.21 13.35 17.81
C ASN A 155 -18.45 14.19 17.51
N LEU A 156 -19.44 13.64 16.79
CA LEU A 156 -20.71 14.30 16.53
C LEU A 156 -21.44 14.62 17.83
N GLN A 157 -21.51 13.68 18.76
CA GLN A 157 -22.14 13.90 20.06
C GLN A 157 -21.47 15.04 20.85
N ARG A 158 -20.16 15.20 20.75
CA ARG A 158 -19.43 16.31 21.37
C ARG A 158 -19.72 17.65 20.70
N ALA A 159 -19.87 17.65 19.37
CA ALA A 159 -20.07 18.86 18.57
C ALA A 159 -21.47 19.48 18.74
N ILE A 160 -22.47 18.67 19.14
CA ILE A 160 -23.87 19.11 19.33
C ILE A 160 -24.26 19.40 20.81
N ARG A 161 -23.30 19.29 21.72
CA ARG A 161 -23.45 19.71 23.15
C ARG A 161 -23.10 21.18 23.32
#